data_c1b13d42533177da19ea2a8f8ccefcf5
#
_entry.id   c1b13d42533177da19ea2a8f8ccefcf5
#
_cell.length_a   1.000
_cell.length_b   1.000
_cell.length_c   1.000
_cell.angle_alpha   90.00
_cell.angle_beta   90.00
_cell.angle_gamma   90.00
#
_symmetry.space_group_name_H-M   'P 1'
#
loop_
_entity.id
_entity.type
_entity.pdbx_description
1 polymer ?
#
loop_
_entity_poly.entity_id
_entity_poly.type
_entity_poly.pdbx_seq_one_letter_code
_entity_poly.pdbx_strand_id
1 'polypeptide(L)'
;MEAAQARALSRAAKNNFQEGDTYEKMQFYYHPDHLGSSSYITNLDGEVVQHIEYVPFGEVFMEERNNFTNRVVMKAMIILLVFSCLLSSCSNNSREKSVDSSELSNIDYRLFQNTPAWELAKAVQEEDMDNFDKIISENPQIINYQESKYGNTLLMLTIINQQLKPFKALLKKGAAVNTHNTFDGTSPLIEACSSKYYNIIFTKILIEYGANINDIETGKRRQENSTRLTPLMAASKTGNLDLVRFLVSNGADVNYQNEFGQSALSESVMTDNYKVAYYLLQNGANYNLPIFYRYDYSIPIENSVPGDKGKPMFLMDVLKEDESDLYTDEYKYKILIIDFLKEQGVK
;
A
#
# COMPACT_ATOMS: atom_id res chain seq x y z
N MET A 1 10.20 -30.28 -14.01
CA MET A 1 8.85 -30.38 -14.60
C MET A 1 8.25 -31.79 -14.48
N GLU A 2 8.93 -32.84 -14.83
CA GLU A 2 8.41 -34.24 -14.77
C GLU A 2 7.98 -34.70 -13.37
N ALA A 3 8.69 -34.32 -12.31
CA ALA A 3 8.36 -34.74 -10.94
C ALA A 3 7.05 -34.11 -10.39
N ALA A 4 6.68 -32.91 -10.81
CA ALA A 4 5.43 -32.26 -10.41
C ALA A 4 4.24 -32.84 -11.16
N GLN A 5 4.41 -33.13 -12.46
CA GLN A 5 3.41 -33.81 -13.28
C GLN A 5 3.17 -35.24 -12.80
N ALA A 6 4.22 -35.99 -12.43
CA ALA A 6 4.09 -37.32 -11.88
C ALA A 6 3.35 -37.34 -10.52
N ARG A 7 3.52 -36.30 -9.67
CA ARG A 7 2.78 -36.16 -8.38
C ARG A 7 1.32 -35.80 -8.61
N ALA A 8 1.01 -34.95 -9.57
CA ALA A 8 -0.37 -34.62 -9.93
C ALA A 8 -1.13 -35.84 -10.46
N LEU A 9 -0.52 -36.56 -11.38
CA LEU A 9 -1.06 -37.81 -11.93
C LEU A 9 -1.22 -38.91 -10.88
N SER A 10 -0.29 -39.01 -9.89
CA SER A 10 -0.38 -40.03 -8.84
C SER A 10 -1.46 -39.71 -7.80
N ARG A 11 -1.83 -38.45 -7.62
CA ARG A 11 -2.95 -38.03 -6.73
C ARG A 11 -4.29 -38.23 -7.43
N ALA A 12 -4.40 -37.95 -8.73
CA ALA A 12 -5.60 -38.24 -9.52
C ALA A 12 -5.93 -39.73 -9.56
N ALA A 13 -4.91 -40.60 -9.58
CA ALA A 13 -5.08 -42.05 -9.62
C ALA A 13 -5.47 -42.71 -8.28
N LYS A 14 -5.49 -41.95 -7.17
CA LYS A 14 -5.78 -42.49 -5.83
C LYS A 14 -7.15 -42.14 -5.25
N ASN A 15 -7.99 -41.41 -5.99
CA ASN A 15 -9.33 -41.06 -5.49
C ASN A 15 -10.34 -42.12 -5.91
N ASN A 16 -11.02 -42.70 -4.95
CA ASN A 16 -12.15 -43.61 -5.09
C ASN A 16 -13.31 -42.89 -5.78
N PHE A 17 -13.39 -42.98 -7.10
CA PHE A 17 -14.58 -42.57 -7.84
C PHE A 17 -15.66 -43.66 -7.69
N GLN A 18 -16.87 -43.25 -7.35
CA GLN A 18 -18.04 -44.13 -7.33
C GLN A 18 -18.72 -44.10 -8.72
N GLU A 19 -19.30 -45.23 -9.08
CA GLU A 19 -20.04 -45.39 -10.33
C GLU A 19 -21.22 -44.40 -10.37
N GLY A 20 -21.17 -43.39 -11.26
CA GLY A 20 -22.16 -42.33 -11.37
C GLY A 20 -21.61 -40.91 -11.18
N ASP A 21 -20.36 -40.77 -10.83
CA ASP A 21 -19.71 -39.42 -10.79
C ASP A 21 -19.55 -38.90 -12.22
N THR A 22 -19.98 -37.65 -12.42
CA THR A 22 -19.87 -36.97 -13.72
C THR A 22 -18.42 -36.55 -13.94
N TYR A 23 -17.60 -37.54 -14.35
CA TYR A 23 -16.16 -37.41 -14.60
C TYR A 23 -15.80 -36.23 -15.53
N GLU A 24 -16.64 -35.97 -16.54
CA GLU A 24 -16.42 -34.87 -17.50
C GLU A 24 -16.56 -33.47 -16.88
N LYS A 25 -17.29 -33.29 -15.77
CA LYS A 25 -17.45 -32.00 -15.10
C LYS A 25 -16.30 -31.66 -14.15
N MET A 26 -15.37 -32.57 -13.90
CA MET A 26 -14.24 -32.41 -12.98
C MET A 26 -12.89 -32.33 -13.69
N GLN A 27 -12.88 -32.00 -14.98
CA GLN A 27 -11.63 -31.74 -15.70
C GLN A 27 -11.14 -30.33 -15.42
N PHE A 28 -9.88 -30.24 -14.97
CA PHE A 28 -9.22 -28.98 -14.64
C PHE A 28 -8.01 -28.81 -15.56
N TYR A 29 -7.81 -27.59 -16.04
CA TYR A 29 -6.69 -27.21 -16.89
C TYR A 29 -5.66 -26.43 -16.10
N TYR A 30 -4.42 -26.86 -16.14
CA TYR A 30 -3.29 -26.23 -15.49
C TYR A 30 -2.63 -25.23 -16.44
N HIS A 31 -2.55 -23.98 -16.04
CA HIS A 31 -1.92 -22.90 -16.80
C HIS A 31 -0.76 -22.33 -15.99
N PRO A 32 0.50 -22.79 -16.22
CA PRO A 32 1.66 -22.15 -15.64
C PRO A 32 1.87 -20.79 -16.31
N ASP A 33 2.28 -19.78 -15.56
CA ASP A 33 2.76 -18.55 -16.17
C ASP A 33 4.10 -18.80 -16.89
N HIS A 34 4.49 -17.85 -17.75
CA HIS A 34 5.72 -17.97 -18.56
C HIS A 34 7.00 -17.88 -17.72
N LEU A 35 6.92 -17.48 -16.45
CA LEU A 35 8.04 -17.42 -15.50
C LEU A 35 8.02 -18.61 -14.52
N GLY A 36 6.95 -19.39 -14.50
CA GLY A 36 6.78 -20.52 -13.59
C GLY A 36 6.57 -20.15 -12.13
N SER A 37 6.25 -18.87 -11.85
CA SER A 37 6.07 -18.36 -10.48
C SER A 37 4.62 -18.38 -10.02
N SER A 38 3.66 -18.44 -10.95
CA SER A 38 2.24 -18.58 -10.64
C SER A 38 1.57 -19.62 -11.53
N SER A 39 0.47 -20.17 -11.08
CA SER A 39 -0.32 -21.13 -11.83
C SER A 39 -1.80 -21.01 -11.54
N TYR A 40 -2.59 -21.18 -12.59
CA TYR A 40 -4.04 -21.18 -12.53
C TYR A 40 -4.56 -22.57 -12.87
N ILE A 41 -5.57 -23.02 -12.14
CA ILE A 41 -6.34 -24.20 -12.48
C ILE A 41 -7.74 -23.73 -12.83
N THR A 42 -8.18 -24.02 -14.05
CA THR A 42 -9.52 -23.67 -14.52
C THR A 42 -10.38 -24.92 -14.68
N ASN A 43 -11.70 -24.76 -14.56
CA ASN A 43 -12.67 -25.78 -14.94
C ASN A 43 -12.92 -25.75 -16.46
N LEU A 44 -13.79 -26.63 -16.94
CA LEU A 44 -14.18 -26.70 -18.35
C LEU A 44 -14.77 -25.42 -18.92
N ASP A 45 -15.35 -24.57 -18.07
CA ASP A 45 -15.97 -23.29 -18.46
C ASP A 45 -14.93 -22.15 -18.47
N GLY A 46 -13.64 -22.44 -18.20
CA GLY A 46 -12.54 -21.48 -18.16
C GLY A 46 -12.51 -20.62 -16.88
N GLU A 47 -13.33 -20.92 -15.88
CA GLU A 47 -13.30 -20.21 -14.60
C GLU A 47 -12.11 -20.69 -13.75
N VAL A 48 -11.39 -19.73 -13.13
CA VAL A 48 -10.28 -20.05 -12.22
C VAL A 48 -10.85 -20.67 -10.93
N VAL A 49 -10.51 -21.93 -10.68
CA VAL A 49 -10.94 -22.67 -9.49
C VAL A 49 -9.86 -22.72 -8.42
N GLN A 50 -8.61 -22.56 -8.82
CA GLN A 50 -7.47 -22.45 -7.93
C GLN A 50 -6.41 -21.55 -8.54
N HIS A 51 -5.84 -20.67 -7.72
CA HIS A 51 -4.69 -19.85 -8.03
C HIS A 51 -3.61 -20.08 -6.98
N ILE A 52 -2.40 -20.36 -7.42
CA ILE A 52 -1.25 -20.61 -6.52
C ILE A 52 -0.09 -19.76 -7.00
N GLU A 53 0.41 -18.93 -6.10
CA GLU A 53 1.65 -18.17 -6.29
C GLU A 53 2.77 -18.77 -5.46
N TYR A 54 3.96 -18.86 -6.04
CA TYR A 54 5.15 -19.38 -5.40
C TYR A 54 6.19 -18.26 -5.28
N VAL A 55 6.88 -18.23 -4.15
CA VAL A 55 8.13 -17.48 -4.06
C VAL A 55 9.25 -18.20 -4.83
N PRO A 56 10.34 -17.51 -5.21
CA PRO A 56 11.40 -18.04 -6.09
C PRO A 56 12.01 -19.39 -5.68
N PHE A 57 11.80 -19.87 -4.47
CA PHE A 57 12.34 -21.12 -3.94
C PHE A 57 11.29 -22.24 -3.78
N GLY A 58 10.09 -22.09 -4.37
CA GLY A 58 9.09 -23.15 -4.43
C GLY A 58 8.17 -23.27 -3.21
N GLU A 59 8.19 -22.32 -2.31
CA GLU A 59 7.18 -22.23 -1.23
C GLU A 59 5.91 -21.58 -1.76
N VAL A 60 4.74 -22.05 -1.29
CA VAL A 60 3.45 -21.47 -1.66
C VAL A 60 3.27 -20.16 -0.91
N PHE A 61 3.22 -19.05 -1.67
CA PHE A 61 2.99 -17.74 -1.12
C PHE A 61 1.50 -17.43 -0.94
N MET A 62 0.69 -17.86 -1.94
CA MET A 62 -0.76 -17.69 -1.89
C MET A 62 -1.44 -18.92 -2.50
N GLU A 63 -2.48 -19.40 -1.86
CA GLU A 63 -3.36 -20.44 -2.40
C GLU A 63 -4.81 -20.02 -2.22
N GLU A 64 -5.49 -19.69 -3.30
CA GLU A 64 -6.93 -19.38 -3.33
C GLU A 64 -7.71 -20.53 -3.95
N ARG A 65 -8.70 -21.03 -3.23
CA ARG A 65 -9.61 -22.09 -3.69
C ARG A 65 -11.03 -21.60 -3.72
N ASN A 66 -11.64 -21.57 -4.88
CA ASN A 66 -13.06 -21.29 -5.02
C ASN A 66 -13.89 -22.56 -4.72
N ASN A 67 -14.50 -22.62 -3.53
CA ASN A 67 -15.40 -23.72 -3.14
C ASN A 67 -16.76 -23.56 -3.85
N PHE A 68 -17.00 -24.31 -4.91
CA PHE A 68 -18.25 -24.33 -5.65
C PHE A 68 -19.50 -24.72 -4.82
N THR A 69 -19.32 -25.53 -3.76
CA THR A 69 -20.41 -25.97 -2.89
C THR A 69 -21.06 -24.84 -2.11
N ASN A 70 -20.35 -23.74 -1.84
CA ASN A 70 -20.91 -22.61 -1.09
C ASN A 70 -21.83 -21.70 -1.94
N ARG A 71 -21.69 -21.70 -3.28
CA ARG A 71 -22.52 -20.83 -4.14
C ARG A 71 -23.99 -21.25 -4.23
N VAL A 72 -24.25 -22.56 -4.24
CA VAL A 72 -25.63 -23.08 -4.31
C VAL A 72 -26.33 -22.90 -2.96
N VAL A 73 -25.65 -23.16 -1.84
CA VAL A 73 -26.16 -22.98 -0.49
C VAL A 73 -26.34 -21.49 -0.18
N MET A 74 -25.39 -20.63 -0.59
CA MET A 74 -25.55 -19.16 -0.43
C MET A 74 -26.69 -18.60 -1.26
N LYS A 75 -26.91 -19.05 -2.52
CA LYS A 75 -28.07 -18.61 -3.31
C LYS A 75 -29.41 -19.03 -2.68
N ALA A 76 -29.48 -20.24 -2.12
CA ALA A 76 -30.67 -20.70 -1.40
C ALA A 76 -30.89 -19.92 -0.09
N MET A 77 -29.82 -19.61 0.66
CA MET A 77 -29.89 -18.78 1.87
C MET A 77 -30.21 -17.32 1.55
N ILE A 78 -29.70 -16.76 0.46
CA ILE A 78 -30.01 -15.39 0.02
C ILE A 78 -31.48 -15.30 -0.40
N ILE A 79 -32.05 -16.30 -1.11
CA ILE A 79 -33.47 -16.33 -1.46
C ILE A 79 -34.32 -16.44 -0.20
N LEU A 80 -33.96 -17.22 0.80
CA LEU A 80 -34.66 -17.31 2.10
C LEU A 80 -34.55 -16.01 2.92
N LEU A 81 -33.38 -15.36 2.91
CA LEU A 81 -33.17 -14.05 3.55
C LEU A 81 -33.96 -12.93 2.86
N VAL A 82 -33.97 -12.89 1.53
CA VAL A 82 -34.79 -11.92 0.75
C VAL A 82 -36.25 -12.12 1.02
N PHE A 83 -36.76 -13.37 1.15
CA PHE A 83 -38.15 -13.64 1.49
C PHE A 83 -38.49 -13.27 2.94
N SER A 84 -37.58 -13.40 3.88
CA SER A 84 -37.78 -12.94 5.27
C SER A 84 -37.70 -11.41 5.39
N CYS A 85 -36.88 -10.73 4.56
CA CYS A 85 -36.81 -9.27 4.50
C CYS A 85 -38.05 -8.61 3.86
N LEU A 86 -38.75 -9.31 2.95
CA LEU A 86 -40.00 -8.79 2.36
C LEU A 86 -41.18 -8.83 3.35
N LEU A 87 -41.09 -9.58 4.44
CA LEU A 87 -42.10 -9.59 5.51
C LEU A 87 -41.79 -8.63 6.67
N SER A 88 -40.60 -7.99 6.67
CA SER A 88 -40.18 -7.04 7.69
C SER A 88 -40.06 -5.61 7.16
N SER A 89 -40.87 -5.24 6.17
CA SER A 89 -41.05 -3.84 5.76
C SER A 89 -41.84 -3.04 6.79
N CYS A 90 -41.38 -3.05 8.03
CA CYS A 90 -41.71 -2.06 9.03
C CYS A 90 -40.50 -1.11 9.16
N SER A 91 -40.74 0.15 8.90
CA SER A 91 -39.86 1.28 9.06
C SER A 91 -39.00 1.20 10.33
N ASN A 92 -37.84 0.58 10.24
CA ASN A 92 -36.79 0.77 11.24
C ASN A 92 -35.96 1.99 10.84
N ASN A 93 -36.48 3.15 11.21
CA ASN A 93 -35.68 4.34 11.42
C ASN A 93 -34.82 4.09 12.69
N SER A 94 -33.97 3.05 12.66
CA SER A 94 -32.93 2.89 13.67
C SER A 94 -31.93 4.01 13.42
N ARG A 95 -32.05 5.09 14.22
CA ARG A 95 -31.02 6.11 14.29
C ARG A 95 -29.71 5.38 14.49
N GLU A 96 -28.82 5.45 13.49
CA GLU A 96 -27.46 4.94 13.61
C GLU A 96 -26.87 5.49 14.90
N LYS A 97 -26.39 4.61 15.79
CA LYS A 97 -25.79 5.06 17.04
C LYS A 97 -24.59 5.93 16.70
N SER A 98 -24.61 7.17 17.18
CA SER A 98 -23.44 8.04 17.09
C SER A 98 -22.29 7.38 17.81
N VAL A 99 -21.14 7.30 17.16
CA VAL A 99 -19.89 6.78 17.73
C VAL A 99 -19.02 7.97 18.13
N ASP A 100 -18.30 7.83 19.23
CA ASP A 100 -17.30 8.83 19.61
C ASP A 100 -16.13 8.78 18.63
N SER A 101 -15.94 9.87 17.87
CA SER A 101 -14.86 9.96 16.89
C SER A 101 -13.47 9.85 17.51
N SER A 102 -13.33 10.10 18.82
CA SER A 102 -12.05 9.97 19.53
C SER A 102 -11.52 8.53 19.54
N GLU A 103 -12.43 7.53 19.51
CA GLU A 103 -12.11 6.11 19.50
C GLU A 103 -11.84 5.54 18.09
N LEU A 104 -12.14 6.29 17.03
CA LEU A 104 -12.03 5.79 15.65
C LEU A 104 -10.60 5.95 15.12
N SER A 105 -10.13 4.94 14.38
CA SER A 105 -8.87 5.01 13.64
C SER A 105 -9.02 5.80 12.33
N ASN A 106 -7.90 6.16 11.71
CA ASN A 106 -7.85 6.92 10.46
C ASN A 106 -8.40 6.18 9.22
N ILE A 107 -8.72 4.89 9.35
CA ILE A 107 -9.30 4.06 8.28
C ILE A 107 -10.83 4.01 8.33
N ASP A 108 -11.44 4.54 9.39
CA ASP A 108 -12.86 4.33 9.70
C ASP A 108 -13.74 5.40 9.05
N TYR A 109 -14.64 4.97 8.17
CA TYR A 109 -15.57 5.87 7.48
C TYR A 109 -16.56 6.58 8.42
N ARG A 110 -16.80 6.05 9.63
CA ARG A 110 -17.62 6.69 10.67
C ARG A 110 -17.05 8.02 11.18
N LEU A 111 -15.80 8.35 10.84
CA LEU A 111 -15.24 9.69 11.03
C LEU A 111 -16.07 10.77 10.35
N PHE A 112 -16.81 10.42 9.28
CA PHE A 112 -17.72 11.31 8.57
C PHE A 112 -19.14 11.36 9.17
N GLN A 113 -19.45 10.57 10.21
CA GLN A 113 -20.77 10.55 10.84
C GLN A 113 -21.12 11.94 11.39
N ASN A 114 -22.38 12.32 11.27
CA ASN A 114 -22.88 13.65 11.63
C ASN A 114 -22.30 14.83 10.81
N THR A 115 -21.74 14.55 9.63
CA THR A 115 -21.25 15.55 8.69
C THR A 115 -22.10 15.53 7.41
N PRO A 116 -22.04 16.59 6.57
CA PRO A 116 -22.71 16.59 5.27
C PRO A 116 -22.24 15.47 4.33
N ALA A 117 -21.05 14.91 4.53
CA ALA A 117 -20.46 13.88 3.70
C ALA A 117 -20.75 12.45 4.17
N TRP A 118 -21.55 12.25 5.24
CA TRP A 118 -21.80 10.93 5.82
C TRP A 118 -22.43 9.95 4.84
N GLU A 119 -23.51 10.36 4.14
CA GLU A 119 -24.16 9.50 3.17
C GLU A 119 -23.23 9.12 2.00
N LEU A 120 -22.38 10.06 1.58
CA LEU A 120 -21.35 9.79 0.58
C LEU A 120 -20.29 8.81 1.12
N ALA A 121 -19.88 8.97 2.38
CA ALA A 121 -18.92 8.06 3.02
C ALA A 121 -19.44 6.62 3.09
N LYS A 122 -20.72 6.43 3.40
CA LYS A 122 -21.36 5.10 3.37
C LYS A 122 -21.36 4.50 1.96
N ALA A 123 -21.78 5.28 0.97
CA ALA A 123 -21.81 4.81 -0.43
C ALA A 123 -20.39 4.43 -0.92
N VAL A 124 -19.36 5.18 -0.50
CA VAL A 124 -17.94 4.86 -0.79
C VAL A 124 -17.52 3.57 -0.08
N GLN A 125 -17.82 3.44 1.21
CA GLN A 125 -17.47 2.27 2.02
C GLN A 125 -18.07 0.98 1.48
N GLU A 126 -19.36 1.04 1.08
CA GLU A 126 -20.15 -0.09 0.58
C GLU A 126 -19.94 -0.33 -0.94
N GLU A 127 -19.18 0.55 -1.60
CA GLU A 127 -18.98 0.56 -3.07
C GLU A 127 -20.30 0.66 -3.85
N ASP A 128 -21.33 1.27 -3.26
CA ASP A 128 -22.61 1.56 -3.88
C ASP A 128 -22.51 2.77 -4.82
N MET A 129 -22.13 2.49 -6.06
CA MET A 129 -21.83 3.54 -7.05
C MET A 129 -23.11 4.21 -7.59
N ASP A 130 -24.25 3.57 -7.52
CA ASP A 130 -25.53 4.18 -7.94
C ASP A 130 -25.94 5.26 -6.94
N ASN A 131 -25.88 4.96 -5.66
CA ASN A 131 -26.12 5.92 -4.59
C ASN A 131 -25.05 7.02 -4.55
N PHE A 132 -23.77 6.65 -4.75
CA PHE A 132 -22.66 7.61 -4.90
C PHE A 132 -22.95 8.64 -6.00
N ASP A 133 -23.32 8.21 -7.19
CA ASP A 133 -23.60 9.09 -8.33
C ASP A 133 -24.78 10.01 -8.05
N LYS A 134 -25.83 9.51 -7.41
CA LYS A 134 -26.98 10.29 -6.98
C LYS A 134 -26.58 11.38 -5.99
N ILE A 135 -25.88 11.02 -4.90
CA ILE A 135 -25.48 11.96 -3.84
C ILE A 135 -24.59 13.07 -4.40
N ILE A 136 -23.62 12.72 -5.24
CA ILE A 136 -22.69 13.71 -5.84
C ILE A 136 -23.43 14.61 -6.83
N SER A 137 -24.44 14.12 -7.57
CA SER A 137 -25.23 14.95 -8.47
C SER A 137 -26.08 16.00 -7.73
N GLU A 138 -26.53 15.66 -6.52
CA GLU A 138 -27.30 16.57 -5.65
C GLU A 138 -26.40 17.56 -4.89
N ASN A 139 -25.21 17.10 -4.43
CA ASN A 139 -24.30 17.87 -3.58
C ASN A 139 -22.83 17.71 -4.01
N PRO A 140 -22.39 18.27 -5.14
CA PRO A 140 -21.00 18.06 -5.62
C PRO A 140 -19.93 18.63 -4.71
N GLN A 141 -20.25 19.64 -3.87
CA GLN A 141 -19.28 20.30 -2.98
C GLN A 141 -18.77 19.40 -1.85
N ILE A 142 -19.49 18.33 -1.51
CA ILE A 142 -19.06 17.46 -0.38
C ILE A 142 -17.95 16.49 -0.75
N ILE A 143 -17.59 16.39 -2.03
CA ILE A 143 -16.58 15.43 -2.51
C ILE A 143 -15.21 15.64 -1.86
N ASN A 144 -14.88 16.89 -1.52
CA ASN A 144 -13.61 17.28 -0.89
C ASN A 144 -13.77 17.59 0.62
N TYR A 145 -14.86 17.13 1.22
CA TYR A 145 -15.08 17.33 2.64
C TYR A 145 -13.97 16.61 3.43
N GLN A 146 -13.39 17.33 4.42
CA GLN A 146 -12.39 16.78 5.34
C GLN A 146 -13.05 16.49 6.68
N GLU A 147 -12.88 15.27 7.19
CA GLU A 147 -13.37 14.92 8.53
C GLU A 147 -12.55 15.65 9.61
N SER A 148 -13.12 15.77 10.82
CA SER A 148 -12.60 16.71 11.82
C SER A 148 -11.41 16.21 12.64
N LYS A 149 -11.15 14.88 12.71
CA LYS A 149 -10.13 14.31 13.59
C LYS A 149 -8.75 14.30 12.94
N TYR A 150 -8.64 13.76 11.76
CA TYR A 150 -7.40 13.67 11.00
C TYR A 150 -7.36 14.64 9.82
N GLY A 151 -8.53 15.14 9.38
CA GLY A 151 -8.67 15.97 8.20
C GLY A 151 -8.55 15.18 6.90
N ASN A 152 -8.79 13.88 6.94
CA ASN A 152 -8.78 13.05 5.74
C ASN A 152 -9.98 13.35 4.85
N THR A 153 -9.77 13.30 3.54
CA THR A 153 -10.84 13.27 2.55
C THR A 153 -11.28 11.83 2.27
N LEU A 154 -12.44 11.66 1.65
CA LEU A 154 -12.87 10.32 1.19
C LEU A 154 -11.88 9.72 0.18
N LEU A 155 -11.24 10.55 -0.65
CA LEU A 155 -10.19 10.10 -1.56
C LEU A 155 -9.04 9.42 -0.80
N MET A 156 -8.58 10.02 0.31
CA MET A 156 -7.52 9.44 1.15
C MET A 156 -7.99 8.13 1.81
N LEU A 157 -9.22 8.09 2.33
CA LEU A 157 -9.74 6.85 2.93
C LEU A 157 -9.80 5.69 1.92
N THR A 158 -10.15 5.96 0.66
CA THR A 158 -10.14 4.91 -0.37
C THR A 158 -8.75 4.36 -0.66
N ILE A 159 -7.70 5.20 -0.55
CA ILE A 159 -6.29 4.75 -0.67
C ILE A 159 -5.93 3.87 0.52
N ILE A 160 -6.17 4.34 1.74
CA ILE A 160 -5.85 3.61 2.98
C ILE A 160 -6.58 2.26 3.01
N ASN A 161 -7.85 2.23 2.62
CA ASN A 161 -8.68 1.02 2.58
C ASN A 161 -8.53 0.21 1.28
N GLN A 162 -7.64 0.60 0.36
CA GLN A 162 -7.35 -0.08 -0.91
C GLN A 162 -8.60 -0.29 -1.81
N GLN A 163 -9.54 0.63 -1.78
CA GLN A 163 -10.80 0.57 -2.53
C GLN A 163 -10.68 1.25 -3.90
N LEU A 164 -10.26 0.52 -4.90
CA LEU A 164 -9.93 1.06 -6.22
C LEU A 164 -11.17 1.59 -6.98
N LYS A 165 -12.33 0.96 -6.83
CA LYS A 165 -13.55 1.34 -7.55
C LYS A 165 -14.07 2.71 -7.12
N PRO A 166 -14.35 2.99 -5.83
CA PRO A 166 -14.75 4.31 -5.37
C PRO A 166 -13.64 5.36 -5.52
N PHE A 167 -12.37 4.98 -5.37
CA PHE A 167 -11.23 5.87 -5.65
C PHE A 167 -11.29 6.46 -7.07
N LYS A 168 -11.45 5.61 -8.08
CA LYS A 168 -11.60 6.05 -9.47
C LYS A 168 -12.86 6.91 -9.69
N ALA A 169 -13.95 6.56 -9.02
CA ALA A 169 -15.19 7.32 -9.10
C ALA A 169 -15.05 8.73 -8.53
N LEU A 170 -14.42 8.86 -7.35
CA LEU A 170 -14.12 10.16 -6.73
C LEU A 170 -13.27 11.04 -7.65
N LEU A 171 -12.19 10.49 -8.21
CA LEU A 171 -11.33 11.24 -9.15
C LEU A 171 -12.09 11.68 -10.41
N LYS A 172 -12.89 10.78 -10.99
CA LYS A 172 -13.73 11.11 -12.16
C LYS A 172 -14.73 12.23 -11.88
N LYS A 173 -15.20 12.36 -10.63
CA LYS A 173 -16.10 13.43 -10.20
C LYS A 173 -15.38 14.70 -9.75
N GLY A 174 -14.05 14.77 -9.86
CA GLY A 174 -13.25 15.95 -9.55
C GLY A 174 -12.77 16.06 -8.10
N ALA A 175 -12.60 14.94 -7.40
CA ALA A 175 -11.95 14.96 -6.09
C ALA A 175 -10.55 15.58 -6.19
N ALA A 176 -10.21 16.45 -5.24
CA ALA A 176 -8.95 17.17 -5.22
C ALA A 176 -7.79 16.24 -4.84
N VAL A 177 -6.86 16.05 -5.76
CA VAL A 177 -5.73 15.10 -5.62
C VAL A 177 -4.59 15.61 -4.75
N ASN A 178 -4.53 16.93 -4.47
CA ASN A 178 -3.45 17.58 -3.72
C ASN A 178 -3.92 18.15 -2.37
N THR A 179 -5.07 17.71 -1.86
CA THR A 179 -5.56 18.16 -0.56
C THR A 179 -4.80 17.44 0.56
N HIS A 180 -4.10 18.20 1.40
CA HIS A 180 -3.43 17.66 2.57
C HIS A 180 -4.41 17.46 3.72
N ASN A 181 -4.22 16.40 4.51
CA ASN A 181 -4.94 16.23 5.76
C ASN A 181 -4.47 17.27 6.81
N THR A 182 -5.24 17.46 7.87
CA THR A 182 -4.94 18.47 8.88
C THR A 182 -4.13 17.92 10.06
N PHE A 183 -3.93 16.62 10.11
CA PHE A 183 -3.25 15.95 11.23
C PHE A 183 -1.72 16.02 11.11
N ASP A 184 -1.18 15.52 10.02
CA ASP A 184 0.26 15.50 9.72
C ASP A 184 0.60 16.20 8.40
N GLY A 185 -0.40 16.65 7.65
CA GLY A 185 -0.22 17.33 6.38
C GLY A 185 0.12 16.40 5.23
N THR A 186 -0.18 15.12 5.36
CA THR A 186 -0.01 14.14 4.30
C THR A 186 -1.01 14.39 3.17
N SER A 187 -0.56 14.27 1.92
CA SER A 187 -1.43 14.31 0.73
C SER A 187 -1.80 12.91 0.24
N PRO A 188 -2.81 12.78 -0.63
CA PRO A 188 -3.17 11.49 -1.23
C PRO A 188 -2.00 10.76 -1.90
N LEU A 189 -1.08 11.48 -2.54
CA LEU A 189 0.07 10.88 -3.21
C LEU A 189 1.13 10.38 -2.21
N ILE A 190 1.42 11.14 -1.16
CA ILE A 190 2.33 10.72 -0.09
C ILE A 190 1.73 9.50 0.64
N GLU A 191 0.43 9.53 0.96
CA GLU A 191 -0.28 8.39 1.55
C GLU A 191 -0.16 7.13 0.69
N ALA A 192 -0.41 7.24 -0.63
CA ALA A 192 -0.29 6.12 -1.56
C ALA A 192 1.13 5.52 -1.65
N CYS A 193 2.15 6.29 -1.21
CA CYS A 193 3.54 5.87 -1.17
C CYS A 193 4.02 5.40 0.21
N SER A 194 3.19 5.52 1.26
CA SER A 194 3.60 5.33 2.66
C SER A 194 3.64 3.87 3.13
N SER A 195 3.13 2.92 2.33
CA SER A 195 3.09 1.50 2.68
C SER A 195 3.55 0.60 1.53
N LYS A 196 4.38 -0.38 1.85
CA LYS A 196 4.81 -1.39 0.86
C LYS A 196 3.67 -2.32 0.42
N TYR A 197 2.59 -2.37 1.17
CA TYR A 197 1.42 -3.20 0.88
C TYR A 197 0.39 -2.50 0.00
N TYR A 198 0.54 -1.19 -0.23
CA TYR A 198 -0.38 -0.45 -1.07
C TYR A 198 -0.13 -0.74 -2.55
N ASN A 199 -1.22 -0.85 -3.30
CA ASN A 199 -1.12 -1.11 -4.72
C ASN A 199 -0.63 0.16 -5.45
N ILE A 200 0.47 0.04 -6.19
CA ILE A 200 1.07 1.13 -6.99
C ILE A 200 0.08 1.77 -7.97
N ILE A 201 -1.03 1.10 -8.28
CA ILE A 201 -2.04 1.64 -9.19
C ILE A 201 -2.65 2.95 -8.67
N PHE A 202 -2.77 3.12 -7.34
CA PHE A 202 -3.25 4.38 -6.76
C PHE A 202 -2.30 5.53 -7.07
N THR A 203 -0.98 5.32 -6.87
CA THR A 203 0.05 6.31 -7.20
C THR A 203 0.04 6.66 -8.69
N LYS A 204 -0.06 5.66 -9.57
CA LYS A 204 -0.10 5.88 -11.02
C LYS A 204 -1.29 6.75 -11.41
N ILE A 205 -2.48 6.41 -10.95
CA ILE A 205 -3.70 7.15 -11.26
C ILE A 205 -3.65 8.57 -10.66
N LEU A 206 -3.16 8.75 -9.43
CA LEU A 206 -3.02 10.08 -8.83
C LEU A 206 -2.15 11.00 -9.69
N ILE A 207 -1.02 10.50 -10.19
CA ILE A 207 -0.13 11.28 -11.08
C ILE A 207 -0.83 11.59 -12.41
N GLU A 208 -1.57 10.65 -13.01
CA GLU A 208 -2.39 10.89 -14.20
C GLU A 208 -3.43 12.00 -13.99
N TYR A 209 -3.97 12.11 -12.77
CA TYR A 209 -4.92 13.16 -12.39
C TYR A 209 -4.26 14.44 -11.87
N GLY A 210 -2.95 14.59 -12.00
CA GLY A 210 -2.21 15.82 -11.69
C GLY A 210 -1.78 15.97 -10.24
N ALA A 211 -1.60 14.87 -9.51
CA ALA A 211 -0.96 14.92 -8.20
C ALA A 211 0.50 15.41 -8.34
N ASN A 212 0.91 16.29 -7.43
CA ASN A 212 2.27 16.82 -7.41
C ASN A 212 3.28 15.75 -6.98
N ILE A 213 4.10 15.29 -7.93
CA ILE A 213 5.09 14.22 -7.67
C ILE A 213 6.16 14.63 -6.66
N ASN A 214 6.41 15.94 -6.51
CA ASN A 214 7.34 16.54 -5.57
C ASN A 214 6.61 17.22 -4.40
N ASP A 215 5.43 16.72 -4.07
CA ASP A 215 4.66 17.20 -2.94
C ASP A 215 5.40 17.00 -1.62
N ILE A 216 5.06 17.79 -0.62
CA ILE A 216 5.72 17.78 0.70
C ILE A 216 4.63 17.83 1.77
N GLU A 217 4.74 17.00 2.80
CA GLU A 217 3.89 17.11 3.98
C GLU A 217 3.89 18.52 4.54
N THR A 218 2.69 19.05 4.82
CA THR A 218 2.50 20.44 5.26
C THR A 218 2.10 20.59 6.73
N GLY A 219 1.96 19.49 7.46
CA GLY A 219 1.48 19.45 8.82
C GLY A 219 2.27 20.34 9.78
N LYS A 220 1.58 20.84 10.81
CA LYS A 220 2.23 21.55 11.91
C LYS A 220 3.12 20.57 12.66
N ARG A 221 4.39 20.94 12.91
CA ARG A 221 5.29 20.15 13.74
C ARG A 221 4.64 19.85 15.10
N ARG A 222 4.41 18.59 15.36
CA ARG A 222 4.43 18.06 16.73
C ARG A 222 5.88 17.65 16.99
N GLN A 223 6.41 17.91 18.17
CA GLN A 223 7.85 17.74 18.50
C GLN A 223 8.44 16.35 18.15
N GLU A 224 7.63 15.40 17.75
CA GLU A 224 8.03 14.00 17.59
C GLU A 224 7.78 13.40 16.19
N ASN A 225 7.02 14.02 15.28
CA ASN A 225 6.54 13.27 14.10
C ASN A 225 6.38 13.99 12.76
N SER A 226 6.84 15.21 12.55
CA SER A 226 6.71 15.79 11.21
C SER A 226 8.00 15.63 10.42
N THR A 227 8.02 14.61 9.59
CA THR A 227 9.19 14.26 8.78
C THR A 227 9.29 15.05 7.49
N ARG A 228 8.24 15.81 7.09
CA ARG A 228 8.24 16.53 5.81
C ARG A 228 8.61 15.64 4.64
N LEU A 229 7.99 14.47 4.59
CA LEU A 229 8.23 13.49 3.54
C LEU A 229 7.74 14.00 2.19
N THR A 230 8.47 13.62 1.15
CA THR A 230 7.96 13.61 -0.22
C THR A 230 7.46 12.21 -0.59
N PRO A 231 6.69 12.03 -1.68
CA PRO A 231 6.31 10.71 -2.18
C PRO A 231 7.51 9.78 -2.36
N LEU A 232 8.64 10.31 -2.88
CA LEU A 232 9.86 9.53 -3.07
C LEU A 232 10.50 9.11 -1.75
N MET A 233 10.55 9.98 -0.75
CA MET A 233 11.05 9.64 0.59
C MET A 233 10.18 8.57 1.25
N ALA A 234 8.85 8.72 1.20
CA ALA A 234 7.91 7.74 1.71
C ALA A 234 8.10 6.36 1.05
N ALA A 235 8.17 6.31 -0.27
CA ALA A 235 8.42 5.08 -1.03
C ALA A 235 9.78 4.45 -0.68
N SER A 236 10.82 5.26 -0.52
CA SER A 236 12.18 4.80 -0.19
C SER A 236 12.24 4.16 1.19
N LYS A 237 11.55 4.75 2.17
CA LYS A 237 11.40 4.23 3.51
C LYS A 237 10.73 2.86 3.56
N THR A 238 9.78 2.59 2.66
CA THR A 238 9.06 1.31 2.61
C THR A 238 9.84 0.19 1.90
N GLY A 239 10.92 0.51 1.19
CA GLY A 239 11.69 -0.43 0.39
C GLY A 239 11.03 -0.87 -0.91
N ASN A 240 9.93 -0.22 -1.33
CA ASN A 240 9.23 -0.57 -2.57
C ASN A 240 9.99 -0.03 -3.80
N LEU A 241 10.94 -0.83 -4.30
CA LEU A 241 11.80 -0.43 -5.42
C LEU A 241 11.01 -0.11 -6.70
N ASP A 242 9.93 -0.82 -6.99
CA ASP A 242 9.15 -0.57 -8.21
C ASP A 242 8.41 0.77 -8.14
N LEU A 243 7.92 1.13 -6.95
CA LEU A 243 7.34 2.43 -6.70
C LEU A 243 8.40 3.54 -6.79
N VAL A 244 9.58 3.35 -6.20
CA VAL A 244 10.72 4.28 -6.30
C VAL A 244 11.12 4.49 -7.76
N ARG A 245 11.27 3.40 -8.54
CA ARG A 245 11.56 3.48 -9.98
C ARG A 245 10.51 4.29 -10.74
N PHE A 246 9.25 4.02 -10.45
CA PHE A 246 8.16 4.73 -11.08
C PHE A 246 8.20 6.23 -10.77
N LEU A 247 8.38 6.62 -9.51
CA LEU A 247 8.47 8.02 -9.10
C LEU A 247 9.67 8.74 -9.74
N VAL A 248 10.87 8.13 -9.69
CA VAL A 248 12.08 8.71 -10.30
C VAL A 248 11.92 8.88 -11.81
N SER A 249 11.37 7.87 -12.52
CA SER A 249 11.13 7.94 -13.95
C SER A 249 10.09 9.00 -14.37
N ASN A 250 9.24 9.43 -13.43
CA ASN A 250 8.25 10.48 -13.64
C ASN A 250 8.68 11.85 -13.09
N GLY A 251 9.97 12.02 -12.71
CA GLY A 251 10.54 13.31 -12.35
C GLY A 251 10.49 13.65 -10.86
N ALA A 252 10.42 12.67 -9.98
CA ALA A 252 10.62 12.90 -8.55
C ALA A 252 12.03 13.42 -8.27
N ASP A 253 12.15 14.45 -7.44
CA ASP A 253 13.44 15.01 -7.04
C ASP A 253 14.18 14.05 -6.11
N VAL A 254 15.22 13.41 -6.64
CA VAL A 254 16.06 12.45 -5.91
C VAL A 254 16.86 13.13 -4.80
N ASN A 255 17.12 14.42 -4.91
CA ASN A 255 18.00 15.19 -4.04
C ASN A 255 17.27 16.15 -3.09
N TYR A 256 15.94 16.11 -3.06
CA TYR A 256 15.21 16.87 -2.06
C TYR A 256 15.67 16.49 -0.64
N GLN A 257 15.92 17.50 0.17
CA GLN A 257 16.17 17.36 1.60
C GLN A 257 15.13 18.13 2.40
N ASN A 258 14.60 17.49 3.42
CA ASN A 258 13.77 18.18 4.38
C ASN A 258 14.63 19.07 5.32
N GLU A 259 14.00 19.81 6.21
CA GLU A 259 14.67 20.70 7.16
C GLU A 259 15.58 19.99 8.20
N PHE A 260 15.48 18.67 8.31
CA PHE A 260 16.37 17.83 9.14
C PHE A 260 17.55 17.28 8.34
N GLY A 261 17.62 17.57 7.06
CA GLY A 261 18.64 17.04 6.15
C GLY A 261 18.35 15.62 5.66
N GLN A 262 17.15 15.09 5.91
CA GLN A 262 16.76 13.77 5.42
C GLN A 262 16.40 13.85 3.93
N SER A 263 16.76 12.79 3.20
CA SER A 263 16.50 12.61 1.77
C SER A 263 15.95 11.21 1.49
N ALA A 264 15.53 10.94 0.26
CA ALA A 264 15.15 9.60 -0.15
C ALA A 264 16.26 8.55 0.09
N LEU A 265 17.53 8.95 -0.13
CA LEU A 265 18.70 8.11 0.14
C LEU A 265 18.79 7.83 1.65
N SER A 266 18.73 8.85 2.51
CA SER A 266 18.82 8.65 3.95
C SER A 266 17.66 7.79 4.49
N GLU A 267 16.42 7.99 4.02
CA GLU A 267 15.28 7.16 4.43
C GLU A 267 15.48 5.69 4.06
N SER A 268 16.00 5.40 2.86
CA SER A 268 16.26 4.02 2.44
C SER A 268 17.37 3.36 3.26
N VAL A 269 18.43 4.10 3.59
CA VAL A 269 19.58 3.59 4.39
C VAL A 269 19.18 3.37 5.84
N MET A 270 18.43 4.31 6.44
CA MET A 270 17.96 4.20 7.84
C MET A 270 16.97 3.05 8.07
N THR A 271 16.43 2.49 7.01
CA THR A 271 15.48 1.36 7.05
C THR A 271 16.05 0.10 6.39
N ASP A 272 17.37 0.04 6.20
CA ASP A 272 18.12 -1.07 5.60
C ASP A 272 17.68 -1.49 4.19
N ASN A 273 16.98 -0.60 3.49
CA ASN A 273 16.51 -0.83 2.12
C ASN A 273 17.64 -0.55 1.11
N TYR A 274 18.75 -1.27 1.20
CA TYR A 274 19.95 -1.03 0.40
C TYR A 274 19.75 -1.20 -1.10
N LYS A 275 18.81 -2.04 -1.51
CA LYS A 275 18.41 -2.18 -2.91
C LYS A 275 17.86 -0.87 -3.48
N VAL A 276 17.03 -0.18 -2.70
CA VAL A 276 16.50 1.16 -3.03
C VAL A 276 17.63 2.19 -3.00
N ALA A 277 18.46 2.19 -1.95
CA ALA A 277 19.59 3.10 -1.82
C ALA A 277 20.52 3.00 -3.04
N TYR A 278 20.87 1.79 -3.46
CA TYR A 278 21.72 1.56 -4.64
C TYR A 278 21.08 2.12 -5.91
N TYR A 279 19.80 1.89 -6.13
CA TYR A 279 19.07 2.47 -7.26
C TYR A 279 19.08 4.00 -7.25
N LEU A 280 18.85 4.63 -6.09
CA LEU A 280 18.91 6.08 -5.95
C LEU A 280 20.29 6.65 -6.26
N LEU A 281 21.36 5.99 -5.80
CA LEU A 281 22.75 6.37 -6.13
C LEU A 281 23.02 6.30 -7.63
N GLN A 282 22.56 5.25 -8.31
CA GLN A 282 22.66 5.13 -9.77
C GLN A 282 21.88 6.22 -10.52
N ASN A 283 20.88 6.85 -9.87
CA ASN A 283 20.07 7.93 -10.42
C ASN A 283 20.47 9.30 -9.84
N GLY A 284 21.71 9.44 -9.33
CA GLY A 284 22.29 10.74 -8.97
C GLY A 284 21.95 11.22 -7.57
N ALA A 285 21.57 10.34 -6.64
CA ALA A 285 21.43 10.72 -5.24
C ALA A 285 22.78 11.17 -4.66
N ASN A 286 22.77 12.28 -3.93
CA ASN A 286 23.95 12.87 -3.37
C ASN A 286 24.43 12.14 -2.12
N TYR A 287 25.46 11.31 -2.27
CA TYR A 287 26.06 10.52 -1.19
C TYR A 287 27.00 11.32 -0.29
N ASN A 288 27.34 12.59 -0.63
CA ASN A 288 28.19 13.45 0.17
C ASN A 288 27.46 14.16 1.32
N LEU A 289 26.18 13.90 1.46
CA LEU A 289 25.36 14.44 2.54
C LEU A 289 25.28 13.45 3.71
N PRO A 290 25.21 13.91 4.96
CA PRO A 290 24.97 13.03 6.10
C PRO A 290 23.66 12.24 5.94
N ILE A 291 23.70 10.95 6.25
CA ILE A 291 22.49 10.12 6.34
C ILE A 291 21.67 10.51 7.56
N PHE A 292 22.35 10.70 8.69
CA PHE A 292 21.76 11.24 9.93
C PHE A 292 22.86 11.90 10.79
N TYR A 293 22.44 12.50 11.90
CA TYR A 293 23.34 13.03 12.91
C TYR A 293 23.23 12.21 14.19
N ARG A 294 24.38 11.72 14.70
CA ARG A 294 24.43 10.94 15.93
C ARG A 294 24.68 11.87 17.11
N TYR A 295 23.72 11.97 18.01
CA TYR A 295 23.87 12.72 19.26
C TYR A 295 24.63 11.87 20.30
N ASP A 296 25.44 12.55 21.08
CA ASP A 296 26.05 11.95 22.27
C ASP A 296 25.12 12.16 23.48
N TYR A 297 24.29 11.16 23.75
CA TYR A 297 23.38 11.21 24.90
C TYR A 297 24.07 11.07 26.26
N SER A 298 25.40 10.86 26.32
CA SER A 298 26.17 10.89 27.57
C SER A 298 26.39 12.30 28.08
N ILE A 299 26.24 13.32 27.22
CA ILE A 299 26.33 14.73 27.58
C ILE A 299 24.98 15.14 28.15
N PRO A 300 24.90 15.60 29.44
CA PRO A 300 23.67 16.11 30.01
C PRO A 300 23.09 17.27 29.17
N ILE A 301 21.74 17.32 29.01
CA ILE A 301 21.05 18.32 28.19
C ILE A 301 21.45 19.76 28.59
N GLU A 302 21.70 20.00 29.88
CA GLU A 302 22.15 21.26 30.42
C GLU A 302 23.54 21.70 29.94
N ASN A 303 24.38 20.75 29.45
CA ASN A 303 25.70 20.97 28.88
C ASN A 303 25.73 20.87 27.35
N SER A 304 24.59 20.58 26.72
CA SER A 304 24.47 20.54 25.26
C SER A 304 24.46 21.97 24.69
N VAL A 305 25.20 22.15 23.59
CA VAL A 305 25.21 23.45 22.88
C VAL A 305 23.88 23.61 22.14
N PRO A 306 23.11 24.67 22.37
CA PRO A 306 21.88 24.92 21.62
C PRO A 306 22.17 24.96 20.11
N GLY A 307 21.50 24.08 19.34
CA GLY A 307 21.69 23.98 17.88
C GLY A 307 22.78 23.00 17.45
N ASP A 308 23.43 22.29 18.37
CA ASP A 308 24.32 21.18 18.03
C ASP A 308 23.50 20.04 17.40
N LYS A 309 23.85 19.69 16.17
CA LYS A 309 23.21 18.59 15.42
C LYS A 309 23.83 17.23 15.69
N GLY A 310 24.88 17.17 16.56
CA GLY A 310 25.65 15.95 16.79
C GLY A 310 26.65 15.65 15.66
N LYS A 311 27.30 14.47 15.74
CA LYS A 311 28.26 14.03 14.73
C LYS A 311 27.56 13.58 13.44
N PRO A 312 27.90 14.16 12.27
CA PRO A 312 27.35 13.69 11.00
C PRO A 312 27.83 12.26 10.70
N MET A 313 26.91 11.40 10.31
CA MET A 313 27.15 10.04 9.87
C MET A 313 26.93 9.96 8.36
N PHE A 314 28.00 9.76 7.62
CA PHE A 314 27.96 9.64 6.17
C PHE A 314 27.68 8.20 5.74
N LEU A 315 27.26 8.01 4.48
CA LEU A 315 26.85 6.71 3.97
C LEU A 315 27.90 5.61 4.22
N MET A 316 29.19 5.88 3.95
CA MET A 316 30.26 4.91 4.19
C MET A 316 30.42 4.55 5.68
N ASP A 317 30.22 5.51 6.58
CA ASP A 317 30.31 5.26 8.04
C ASP A 317 29.18 4.35 8.49
N VAL A 318 27.95 4.64 8.02
CA VAL A 318 26.77 3.82 8.33
C VAL A 318 26.94 2.39 7.83
N LEU A 319 27.40 2.21 6.59
CA LEU A 319 27.60 0.89 6.01
C LEU A 319 28.71 0.08 6.70
N LYS A 320 29.73 0.73 7.26
CA LYS A 320 30.80 0.05 8.03
C LYS A 320 30.31 -0.45 9.40
N GLU A 321 29.37 0.28 10.00
CA GLU A 321 28.80 -0.07 11.32
C GLU A 321 27.62 -1.06 11.22
N ASP A 322 27.03 -1.20 10.05
CA ASP A 322 25.91 -2.10 9.85
C ASP A 322 26.37 -3.58 9.91
N GLU A 323 25.72 -4.36 10.80
CA GLU A 323 25.99 -5.78 11.03
C GLU A 323 24.99 -6.70 10.29
N SER A 324 24.48 -6.25 9.13
CA SER A 324 23.51 -7.03 8.36
C SER A 324 24.03 -8.44 8.02
N ASP A 325 23.10 -9.40 8.02
CA ASP A 325 23.38 -10.81 7.76
C ASP A 325 23.98 -11.01 6.35
N LEU A 326 25.11 -11.71 6.29
CA LEU A 326 25.93 -11.97 5.10
C LEU A 326 25.15 -12.67 3.94
N TYR A 327 24.03 -13.30 4.25
CA TYR A 327 23.29 -14.14 3.30
C TYR A 327 22.01 -13.47 2.76
N THR A 328 21.80 -12.18 3.05
CA THR A 328 20.63 -11.44 2.61
C THR A 328 20.86 -10.73 1.28
N ASP A 329 19.79 -10.49 0.53
CA ASP A 329 19.86 -9.64 -0.66
C ASP A 329 20.29 -8.20 -0.29
N GLU A 330 19.91 -7.70 0.87
CA GLU A 330 20.29 -6.37 1.35
C GLU A 330 21.81 -6.29 1.57
N TYR A 331 22.44 -7.32 2.14
CA TYR A 331 23.91 -7.38 2.25
C TYR A 331 24.60 -7.30 0.88
N LYS A 332 24.08 -7.98 -0.13
CA LYS A 332 24.59 -7.88 -1.50
C LYS A 332 24.55 -6.44 -2.02
N TYR A 333 23.44 -5.73 -1.82
CA TYR A 333 23.33 -4.33 -2.24
C TYR A 333 24.21 -3.41 -1.40
N LYS A 334 24.38 -3.68 -0.11
CA LYS A 334 25.36 -3.00 0.74
C LYS A 334 26.77 -3.05 0.14
N ILE A 335 27.23 -4.23 -0.29
CA ILE A 335 28.54 -4.37 -0.94
C ILE A 335 28.60 -3.58 -2.25
N LEU A 336 27.54 -3.64 -3.09
CA LEU A 336 27.47 -2.86 -4.32
C LEU A 336 27.56 -1.34 -4.06
N ILE A 337 26.94 -0.85 -2.98
CA ILE A 337 27.05 0.57 -2.57
C ILE A 337 28.47 0.89 -2.12
N ILE A 338 29.10 0.05 -1.31
CA ILE A 338 30.49 0.23 -0.87
C ILE A 338 31.43 0.31 -2.07
N ASP A 339 31.28 -0.57 -3.03
CA ASP A 339 32.12 -0.60 -4.23
C ASP A 339 31.86 0.64 -5.11
N PHE A 340 30.60 1.03 -5.30
CA PHE A 340 30.26 2.29 -5.95
C PHE A 340 30.94 3.50 -5.28
N LEU A 341 30.88 3.61 -3.96
CA LEU A 341 31.49 4.71 -3.22
C LEU A 341 33.03 4.73 -3.35
N LYS A 342 33.68 3.56 -3.33
CA LYS A 342 35.14 3.44 -3.58
C LYS A 342 35.51 3.90 -4.98
N GLU A 343 34.72 3.55 -6.01
CA GLU A 343 34.94 4.03 -7.39
C GLU A 343 34.82 5.55 -7.48
N GLN A 344 33.99 6.17 -6.64
CA GLN A 344 33.87 7.64 -6.53
C GLN A 344 34.99 8.26 -5.66
N GLY A 345 35.94 7.47 -5.13
CA GLY A 345 37.06 7.94 -4.30
C GLY A 345 36.71 8.17 -2.83
N VAL A 346 35.57 7.73 -2.35
CA VAL A 346 35.19 7.76 -0.93
C VAL A 346 35.94 6.65 -0.20
N LYS A 347 36.59 6.99 0.95
CA LYS A 347 37.43 6.08 1.75
C LYS A 347 36.73 5.50 2.96
#